data_209c9bd85d9ad772f9e8882943479e2d
#
_entry.id   209c9bd85d9ad772f9e8882943479e2d
#
_cell.length_a   1.000
_cell.length_b   1.000
_cell.length_c   1.000
_cell.angle_alpha   90.00
_cell.angle_beta   90.00
_cell.angle_gamma   90.00
#
_symmetry.space_group_name_H-M   'P 1'
#
loop_
_entity.id
_entity.type
_entity.pdbx_description
1 polymer ?
#
loop_
_entity_poly.entity_id
_entity_poly.type
_entity_poly.pdbx_seq_one_letter_code
_entity_poly.pdbx_strand_id
1 'polypeptide(L)'
;ETVAEEFKNEPLQPLMKSLPTDPAKVELGFALYHDTRLSADNTISCATCHGLNTGGVDRKQYSEGINGQFGGVNAPTVYNAALNFGQFWDGRAADLKEQAAGPPLNPVEMGCTSFDQICEALAQDKDFTKKFTEVYPEGYSQSTITDAIAEFEKTLLTPSRFDKYLMGDKNALTAEELEGYQLFKDNKCATCHVGVNVGGQSYEFMGIKNSYFDYRNTGLTDGDNGRYAVTKKESDRHKFKTPTLRNVMLTYPYMHDGPVASVEDAIRIMHEFQIGKEINDVEVEKIVVFLGTLNGEYNGKMLQ
;
A
#
# COMPACT_ATOMS: atom_id res chain seq x y z
N GLU A 1 -14.01 -17.60 -9.96
CA GLU A 1 -14.81 -17.09 -8.85
C GLU A 1 -15.23 -15.66 -9.18
N THR A 2 -16.52 -15.40 -9.13
CA THR A 2 -17.13 -14.13 -9.50
C THR A 2 -17.97 -13.60 -8.33
N VAL A 3 -18.21 -12.27 -8.32
CA VAL A 3 -19.14 -11.65 -7.36
C VAL A 3 -20.52 -12.31 -7.50
N ALA A 4 -21.19 -12.57 -6.36
CA ALA A 4 -22.55 -13.07 -6.38
C ALA A 4 -23.52 -12.03 -6.98
N GLU A 5 -24.56 -12.47 -7.66
CA GLU A 5 -25.51 -11.60 -8.37
C GLU A 5 -26.07 -10.50 -7.45
N GLU A 6 -26.42 -10.85 -6.22
CA GLU A 6 -26.96 -9.94 -5.22
C GLU A 6 -25.98 -8.82 -4.80
N PHE A 7 -24.65 -9.00 -5.01
CA PHE A 7 -23.60 -8.06 -4.62
C PHE A 7 -22.95 -7.32 -5.80
N LYS A 8 -23.43 -7.50 -7.00
CA LYS A 8 -22.86 -6.83 -8.20
C LYS A 8 -22.80 -5.31 -8.11
N ASN A 9 -23.72 -4.70 -7.40
CA ASN A 9 -23.83 -3.26 -7.25
C ASN A 9 -23.25 -2.74 -5.94
N GLU A 10 -22.58 -3.60 -5.15
CA GLU A 10 -21.91 -3.15 -3.94
C GLU A 10 -20.71 -2.25 -4.30
N PRO A 11 -20.47 -1.19 -3.50
CA PRO A 11 -19.34 -0.29 -3.77
C PRO A 11 -17.99 -0.99 -3.59
N LEU A 12 -17.90 -2.00 -2.73
CA LEU A 12 -16.75 -2.85 -2.58
C LEU A 12 -16.93 -4.13 -3.39
N GLN A 13 -15.87 -4.55 -4.07
CA GLN A 13 -15.88 -5.70 -4.95
C GLN A 13 -14.84 -6.75 -4.49
N PRO A 14 -15.06 -8.04 -4.76
CA PRO A 14 -14.17 -9.09 -4.29
C PRO A 14 -12.82 -9.07 -4.99
N LEU A 15 -11.79 -9.40 -4.22
CA LEU A 15 -10.43 -9.57 -4.71
C LEU A 15 -10.30 -10.89 -5.47
N MET A 16 -9.65 -10.83 -6.62
CA MET A 16 -9.24 -12.03 -7.37
C MET A 16 -8.14 -12.80 -6.61
N LYS A 17 -8.09 -14.12 -6.81
CA LYS A 17 -7.06 -14.94 -6.15
C LYS A 17 -5.65 -14.67 -6.66
N SER A 18 -5.51 -14.34 -7.92
CA SER A 18 -4.22 -14.13 -8.56
C SER A 18 -4.32 -13.20 -9.76
N LEU A 19 -3.22 -12.53 -10.05
CA LEU A 19 -2.98 -11.83 -11.30
C LEU A 19 -2.08 -12.71 -12.20
N PRO A 20 -2.15 -12.57 -13.54
CA PRO A 20 -1.22 -13.25 -14.43
C PRO A 20 0.22 -12.81 -14.16
N THR A 21 1.13 -13.77 -13.95
CA THR A 21 2.55 -13.54 -13.73
C THR A 21 3.40 -14.62 -14.39
N ASP A 22 4.67 -14.31 -14.62
CA ASP A 22 5.69 -15.28 -15.03
C ASP A 22 6.39 -15.82 -13.75
N PRO A 23 6.22 -17.12 -13.43
CA PRO A 23 6.80 -17.69 -12.20
C PRO A 23 8.31 -17.55 -12.09
N ALA A 24 9.05 -17.60 -13.19
CA ALA A 24 10.50 -17.44 -13.17
C ALA A 24 10.90 -16.01 -12.82
N LYS A 25 10.20 -15.01 -13.33
CA LYS A 25 10.37 -13.61 -12.94
C LYS A 25 9.97 -13.34 -11.49
N VAL A 26 8.91 -13.97 -11.02
CA VAL A 26 8.45 -13.88 -9.63
C VAL A 26 9.53 -14.37 -8.67
N GLU A 27 10.18 -15.48 -8.96
CA GLU A 27 11.27 -16.01 -8.12
C GLU A 27 12.45 -15.04 -8.03
N LEU A 28 12.86 -14.46 -9.15
CA LEU A 28 13.90 -13.44 -9.20
C LEU A 28 13.48 -12.17 -8.46
N GLY A 29 12.25 -11.74 -8.65
CA GLY A 29 11.70 -10.56 -7.98
C GLY A 29 11.62 -10.73 -6.47
N PHE A 30 11.26 -11.91 -5.99
CA PHE A 30 11.31 -12.24 -4.56
C PHE A 30 12.72 -12.08 -3.99
N ALA A 31 13.72 -12.64 -4.68
CA ALA A 31 15.11 -12.51 -4.27
C ALA A 31 15.57 -11.05 -4.24
N LEU A 32 15.26 -10.28 -5.28
CA LEU A 32 15.61 -8.85 -5.37
C LEU A 32 14.91 -8.00 -4.32
N TYR A 33 13.64 -8.29 -4.01
CA TYR A 33 12.87 -7.60 -2.98
C TYR A 33 13.52 -7.70 -1.59
N HIS A 34 14.22 -8.79 -1.31
CA HIS A 34 14.93 -9.04 -0.06
C HIS A 34 16.43 -8.74 -0.14
N ASP A 35 16.91 -8.23 -1.27
CA ASP A 35 18.35 -8.07 -1.53
C ASP A 35 18.84 -6.69 -1.09
N THR A 36 19.70 -6.66 -0.08
CA THR A 36 20.31 -5.42 0.43
C THR A 36 21.32 -4.80 -0.52
N ARG A 37 21.76 -5.51 -1.57
CA ARG A 37 22.64 -4.96 -2.62
C ARG A 37 21.95 -3.89 -3.46
N LEU A 38 20.63 -3.71 -3.32
CA LEU A 38 19.88 -2.61 -3.91
C LEU A 38 20.08 -1.29 -3.14
N SER A 39 20.76 -1.29 -2.02
CA SER A 39 21.17 -0.08 -1.28
C SER A 39 22.67 0.17 -1.38
N ALA A 40 23.08 1.43 -1.19
CA ALA A 40 24.46 1.85 -1.42
C ALA A 40 25.47 1.20 -0.46
N ASP A 41 25.06 0.89 0.76
CA ASP A 41 25.89 0.28 1.83
C ASP A 41 25.52 -1.16 2.16
N ASN A 42 24.65 -1.80 1.38
CA ASN A 42 24.17 -3.17 1.59
C ASN A 42 23.41 -3.39 2.90
N THR A 43 22.71 -2.37 3.42
CA THR A 43 21.95 -2.47 4.69
C THR A 43 20.44 -2.50 4.50
N ILE A 44 19.91 -2.00 3.41
CA ILE A 44 18.47 -1.79 3.18
C ILE A 44 18.00 -2.60 1.97
N SER A 45 16.90 -3.29 2.12
CA SER A 45 16.12 -3.90 1.02
C SER A 45 14.70 -3.35 1.00
N CYS A 46 13.90 -3.72 -0.01
CA CYS A 46 12.47 -3.40 -0.03
C CYS A 46 11.77 -3.96 1.23
N ALA A 47 12.10 -5.18 1.62
CA ALA A 47 11.54 -5.83 2.80
C ALA A 47 11.87 -5.11 4.12
N THR A 48 12.88 -4.27 4.17
CA THR A 48 13.23 -3.49 5.38
C THR A 48 12.08 -2.57 5.79
N CYS A 49 11.44 -1.88 4.84
CA CYS A 49 10.33 -0.95 5.08
C CYS A 49 8.96 -1.55 4.78
N HIS A 50 8.91 -2.63 3.98
CA HIS A 50 7.69 -3.30 3.55
C HIS A 50 7.75 -4.79 3.91
N GLY A 51 7.92 -5.08 5.20
CA GLY A 51 8.04 -6.46 5.69
C GLY A 51 6.78 -7.29 5.44
N LEU A 52 6.93 -8.44 4.81
CA LEU A 52 5.80 -9.32 4.51
C LEU A 52 5.16 -9.91 5.77
N ASN A 53 5.90 -9.97 6.89
CA ASN A 53 5.41 -10.45 8.18
C ASN A 53 4.80 -9.35 9.06
N THR A 54 4.78 -8.12 8.60
CA THR A 54 4.30 -6.95 9.33
C THR A 54 3.28 -6.14 8.52
N GLY A 55 2.40 -6.82 7.78
CA GLY A 55 1.36 -6.18 6.98
C GLY A 55 1.87 -5.44 5.74
N GLY A 56 3.11 -5.68 5.30
CA GLY A 56 3.72 -5.00 4.15
C GLY A 56 4.21 -3.58 4.45
N VAL A 57 4.39 -3.25 5.72
CA VAL A 57 4.90 -1.97 6.24
C VAL A 57 5.92 -2.23 7.35
N ASP A 58 6.58 -1.18 7.86
CA ASP A 58 7.53 -1.31 8.98
C ASP A 58 6.95 -0.86 10.34
N ARG A 59 5.69 -0.41 10.34
CA ARG A 59 4.96 0.06 11.54
C ARG A 59 5.63 1.23 12.25
N LYS A 60 6.35 2.04 11.50
CA LYS A 60 6.97 3.29 11.97
C LYS A 60 6.25 4.48 11.35
N GLN A 61 6.27 5.61 12.04
CA GLN A 61 5.72 6.85 11.46
C GLN A 61 6.42 7.18 10.14
N TYR A 62 7.76 7.21 10.17
CA TYR A 62 8.62 7.36 9.00
C TYR A 62 9.64 6.23 8.98
N SER A 63 9.89 5.68 7.81
CA SER A 63 10.89 4.62 7.65
C SER A 63 12.30 5.18 7.79
N GLU A 64 13.14 4.43 8.48
CA GLU A 64 14.58 4.72 8.57
C GLU A 64 15.30 4.15 7.35
N GLY A 65 15.94 5.02 6.61
CA GLY A 65 16.75 4.67 5.46
C GLY A 65 18.24 4.63 5.77
N ILE A 66 19.01 4.71 4.70
CA ILE A 66 20.48 4.69 4.75
C ILE A 66 21.03 5.81 5.66
N ASN A 67 22.09 5.49 6.40
CA ASN A 67 22.76 6.44 7.33
C ASN A 67 21.85 6.98 8.43
N GLY A 68 20.82 6.25 8.83
CA GLY A 68 19.88 6.68 9.87
C GLY A 68 18.98 7.84 9.47
N GLN A 69 18.84 8.13 8.19
CA GLN A 69 17.95 9.16 7.67
C GLN A 69 16.50 8.67 7.66
N PHE A 70 15.54 9.58 7.80
CA PHE A 70 14.12 9.25 7.80
C PHE A 70 13.41 9.79 6.56
N GLY A 71 12.47 9.01 6.03
CA GLY A 71 11.57 9.46 4.97
C GLY A 71 10.62 10.57 5.42
N GLY A 72 9.93 11.17 4.47
CA GLY A 72 9.00 12.29 4.73
C GLY A 72 7.52 11.89 4.77
N VAL A 73 7.20 10.63 4.48
CA VAL A 73 5.83 10.07 4.52
C VAL A 73 5.85 8.67 5.11
N ASN A 74 4.69 8.21 5.55
CA ASN A 74 4.50 6.87 6.07
C ASN A 74 4.61 5.84 4.93
N ALA A 75 5.26 4.70 5.18
CA ALA A 75 5.40 3.62 4.21
C ALA A 75 4.03 2.96 3.94
N PRO A 76 3.50 3.04 2.71
CA PRO A 76 2.27 2.34 2.35
C PRO A 76 2.52 0.84 2.23
N THR A 77 1.46 0.04 2.44
CA THR A 77 1.59 -1.41 2.30
C THR A 77 1.91 -1.84 0.88
N VAL A 78 2.78 -2.82 0.73
CA VAL A 78 3.05 -3.49 -0.54
C VAL A 78 1.95 -4.50 -0.90
N TYR A 79 1.19 -4.98 0.09
CA TYR A 79 0.08 -5.90 -0.18
C TYR A 79 -1.02 -5.21 -0.98
N ASN A 80 -1.46 -5.89 -2.04
CA ASN A 80 -2.48 -5.41 -2.97
C ASN A 80 -2.11 -4.12 -3.73
N ALA A 81 -0.86 -3.67 -3.67
CA ALA A 81 -0.41 -2.46 -4.34
C ALA A 81 -0.55 -2.55 -5.87
N ALA A 82 -0.50 -3.75 -6.44
CA ALA A 82 -0.74 -3.98 -7.87
C ALA A 82 -2.12 -3.50 -8.35
N LEU A 83 -3.09 -3.38 -7.44
CA LEU A 83 -4.46 -2.97 -7.75
C LEU A 83 -4.65 -1.45 -7.68
N ASN A 84 -3.66 -0.69 -7.21
CA ASN A 84 -3.72 0.77 -7.20
C ASN A 84 -3.56 1.33 -8.63
N PHE A 85 -4.30 2.39 -8.94
CA PHE A 85 -4.21 3.04 -10.25
C PHE A 85 -2.91 3.84 -10.46
N GLY A 86 -2.17 4.08 -9.41
CA GLY A 86 -0.84 4.69 -9.37
C GLY A 86 -0.14 4.36 -8.07
N GLN A 87 1.17 4.56 -8.00
CA GLN A 87 1.98 4.21 -6.84
C GLN A 87 2.51 5.47 -6.14
N PHE A 88 2.91 5.32 -4.87
CA PHE A 88 3.19 6.38 -3.91
C PHE A 88 1.93 7.14 -3.47
N TRP A 89 2.03 7.88 -2.38
CA TRP A 89 0.93 8.71 -1.87
C TRP A 89 0.48 9.79 -2.86
N ASP A 90 1.42 10.33 -3.63
CA ASP A 90 1.18 11.38 -4.63
C ASP A 90 0.91 10.83 -6.04
N GLY A 91 1.01 9.52 -6.23
CA GLY A 91 0.78 8.87 -7.52
C GLY A 91 1.82 9.19 -8.58
N ARG A 92 3.05 9.54 -8.20
CA ARG A 92 4.10 9.94 -9.15
C ARG A 92 4.60 8.81 -10.04
N ALA A 93 4.36 7.56 -9.67
CA ALA A 93 4.66 6.40 -10.51
C ALA A 93 3.37 5.78 -11.06
N ALA A 94 3.37 5.43 -12.34
CA ALA A 94 2.20 4.90 -13.03
C ALA A 94 1.89 3.44 -12.63
N ASP A 95 2.92 2.65 -12.34
CA ASP A 95 2.81 1.24 -12.02
C ASP A 95 3.91 0.77 -11.05
N LEU A 96 3.89 -0.52 -10.70
CA LEU A 96 4.85 -1.13 -9.78
C LEU A 96 6.28 -1.11 -10.34
N LYS A 97 6.45 -1.25 -11.63
CA LYS A 97 7.78 -1.25 -12.26
C LYS A 97 8.42 0.13 -12.16
N GLU A 98 7.68 1.18 -12.48
CA GLU A 98 8.16 2.56 -12.35
C GLU A 98 8.42 2.90 -10.87
N GLN A 99 7.56 2.47 -9.97
CA GLN A 99 7.74 2.66 -8.53
C GLN A 99 9.04 2.04 -8.02
N ALA A 100 9.35 0.81 -8.45
CA ALA A 100 10.54 0.08 -8.01
C ALA A 100 11.86 0.77 -8.39
N ALA A 101 11.85 1.67 -9.36
CA ALA A 101 13.02 2.47 -9.74
C ALA A 101 13.33 3.63 -8.76
N GLY A 102 12.37 4.05 -7.94
CA GLY A 102 12.50 5.21 -7.07
C GLY A 102 13.35 4.97 -5.82
N PRO A 103 12.94 4.07 -4.90
CA PRO A 103 13.60 3.88 -3.60
C PRO A 103 15.10 3.58 -3.67
N PRO A 104 15.60 2.72 -4.60
CA PRO A 104 17.03 2.46 -4.69
C PRO A 104 17.87 3.70 -4.95
N LEU A 105 17.35 4.67 -5.67
CA LEU A 105 18.04 5.92 -6.01
C LEU A 105 17.71 7.09 -5.08
N ASN A 106 16.79 6.91 -4.14
CA ASN A 106 16.45 7.94 -3.18
C ASN A 106 17.57 8.11 -2.15
N PRO A 107 18.19 9.31 -2.02
CA PRO A 107 19.32 9.53 -1.11
C PRO A 107 18.99 9.29 0.36
N VAL A 108 17.72 9.37 0.74
CA VAL A 108 17.23 9.19 2.11
C VAL A 108 16.85 7.74 2.38
N GLU A 109 16.48 6.98 1.34
CA GLU A 109 16.02 5.59 1.48
C GLU A 109 17.16 4.59 1.28
N MET A 110 17.51 4.26 0.04
CA MET A 110 18.51 3.23 -0.28
C MET A 110 19.82 3.81 -0.80
N GLY A 111 19.85 5.03 -1.29
CA GLY A 111 21.03 5.88 -1.46
C GLY A 111 21.98 5.53 -2.61
N CYS A 112 21.61 4.66 -3.56
CA CYS A 112 22.42 4.41 -4.74
C CYS A 112 22.44 5.63 -5.66
N THR A 113 23.57 5.88 -6.33
CA THR A 113 23.69 6.99 -7.28
C THR A 113 23.17 6.64 -8.67
N SER A 114 23.15 5.36 -9.02
CA SER A 114 22.65 4.86 -10.30
C SER A 114 22.28 3.38 -10.20
N PHE A 115 21.46 2.88 -11.12
CA PHE A 115 21.23 1.44 -11.28
C PHE A 115 22.49 0.68 -11.75
N ASP A 116 23.43 1.33 -12.40
CA ASP A 116 24.72 0.70 -12.76
C ASP A 116 25.47 0.20 -11.51
N GLN A 117 25.46 0.98 -10.45
CA GLN A 117 25.99 0.58 -9.14
C GLN A 117 25.37 -0.73 -8.63
N ILE A 118 24.06 -0.86 -8.74
CA ILE A 118 23.31 -2.06 -8.35
C ILE A 118 23.68 -3.24 -9.26
N CYS A 119 23.70 -3.02 -10.56
CA CYS A 119 24.05 -4.03 -11.56
C CYS A 119 25.47 -4.59 -11.32
N GLU A 120 26.42 -3.72 -11.03
CA GLU A 120 27.80 -4.12 -10.69
C GLU A 120 27.86 -4.95 -9.42
N ALA A 121 27.12 -4.59 -8.38
CA ALA A 121 27.05 -5.34 -7.13
C ALA A 121 26.45 -6.73 -7.33
N LEU A 122 25.33 -6.82 -8.07
CA LEU A 122 24.68 -8.10 -8.37
C LEU A 122 25.55 -9.01 -9.24
N ALA A 123 26.31 -8.45 -10.18
CA ALA A 123 27.18 -9.19 -11.09
C ALA A 123 28.33 -9.94 -10.36
N GLN A 124 28.66 -9.57 -9.14
CA GLN A 124 29.64 -10.29 -8.32
C GLN A 124 29.13 -11.66 -7.90
N ASP A 125 27.82 -11.85 -7.81
CA ASP A 125 27.15 -13.10 -7.52
C ASP A 125 26.95 -13.91 -8.80
N LYS A 126 27.85 -14.85 -9.05
CA LYS A 126 27.85 -15.62 -10.30
C LYS A 126 26.64 -16.57 -10.40
N ASP A 127 26.24 -17.14 -9.27
CA ASP A 127 25.09 -18.06 -9.25
C ASP A 127 23.78 -17.34 -9.49
N PHE A 128 23.58 -16.20 -8.84
CA PHE A 128 22.40 -15.37 -9.08
C PHE A 128 22.38 -14.81 -10.51
N THR A 129 23.54 -14.35 -11.01
CA THR A 129 23.66 -13.84 -12.39
C THR A 129 23.28 -14.91 -13.40
N LYS A 130 23.69 -16.16 -13.21
CA LYS A 130 23.31 -17.26 -14.09
C LYS A 130 21.80 -17.45 -14.12
N LYS A 131 21.16 -17.54 -12.95
CA LYS A 131 19.68 -17.65 -12.85
C LYS A 131 18.98 -16.44 -13.50
N PHE A 132 19.48 -15.25 -13.26
CA PHE A 132 18.90 -14.03 -13.79
C PHE A 132 18.96 -13.99 -15.31
N THR A 133 20.09 -14.34 -15.93
CA THR A 133 20.28 -14.32 -17.39
C THR A 133 19.54 -15.45 -18.10
N GLU A 134 19.18 -16.52 -17.42
CA GLU A 134 18.28 -17.54 -17.97
C GLU A 134 16.86 -16.99 -18.23
N VAL A 135 16.44 -16.02 -17.43
CA VAL A 135 15.11 -15.36 -17.54
C VAL A 135 15.20 -14.04 -18.32
N TYR A 136 16.25 -13.28 -18.10
CA TYR A 136 16.54 -12.01 -18.78
C TYR A 136 17.89 -12.13 -19.52
N PRO A 137 17.90 -12.65 -20.78
CA PRO A 137 19.15 -12.82 -21.53
C PRO A 137 19.95 -11.56 -21.73
N GLU A 138 19.30 -10.40 -21.73
CA GLU A 138 19.92 -9.07 -21.81
C GLU A 138 20.71 -8.67 -20.55
N GLY A 139 20.53 -9.42 -19.44
CA GLY A 139 21.24 -9.19 -18.19
C GLY A 139 20.62 -8.09 -17.32
N TYR A 140 21.40 -7.63 -16.34
CA TYR A 140 20.97 -6.61 -15.39
C TYR A 140 20.85 -5.22 -16.01
N SER A 141 19.74 -4.56 -15.74
CA SER A 141 19.48 -3.16 -16.02
C SER A 141 18.41 -2.65 -15.07
N GLN A 142 18.19 -1.34 -15.02
CA GLN A 142 17.04 -0.78 -14.32
C GLN A 142 15.75 -1.46 -14.78
N SER A 143 15.57 -1.62 -16.09
CA SER A 143 14.36 -2.21 -16.68
C SER A 143 14.13 -3.66 -16.24
N THR A 144 15.16 -4.52 -16.28
CA THR A 144 15.02 -5.94 -15.94
C THR A 144 14.87 -6.16 -14.45
N ILE A 145 15.60 -5.42 -13.63
CA ILE A 145 15.53 -5.50 -12.16
C ILE A 145 14.15 -5.05 -11.68
N THR A 146 13.67 -3.91 -12.14
CA THR A 146 12.34 -3.40 -11.72
C THR A 146 11.19 -4.23 -12.28
N ASP A 147 11.34 -4.83 -13.45
CA ASP A 147 10.36 -5.77 -14.02
C ASP A 147 10.20 -7.01 -13.14
N ALA A 148 11.30 -7.60 -12.70
CA ALA A 148 11.28 -8.76 -11.81
C ALA A 148 10.64 -8.43 -10.45
N ILE A 149 11.01 -7.29 -9.84
CA ILE A 149 10.41 -6.84 -8.58
C ILE A 149 8.90 -6.64 -8.74
N ALA A 150 8.47 -5.97 -9.81
CA ALA A 150 7.06 -5.75 -10.10
C ALA A 150 6.28 -7.07 -10.30
N GLU A 151 6.87 -8.04 -11.00
CA GLU A 151 6.27 -9.38 -11.16
C GLU A 151 6.04 -10.08 -9.81
N PHE A 152 7.02 -10.01 -8.92
CA PHE A 152 6.85 -10.54 -7.57
C PHE A 152 5.74 -9.81 -6.81
N GLU A 153 5.73 -8.49 -6.82
CA GLU A 153 4.73 -7.70 -6.08
C GLU A 153 3.29 -7.92 -6.57
N LYS A 154 3.09 -8.28 -7.83
CA LYS A 154 1.78 -8.70 -8.36
C LYS A 154 1.23 -9.95 -7.66
N THR A 155 2.08 -10.78 -7.07
CA THR A 155 1.65 -11.96 -6.31
C THR A 155 1.17 -11.64 -4.90
N LEU A 156 1.39 -10.42 -4.41
CA LEU A 156 1.07 -10.00 -3.06
C LEU A 156 -0.42 -9.61 -2.91
N LEU A 157 -1.30 -10.52 -3.27
CA LEU A 157 -2.74 -10.39 -3.13
C LEU A 157 -3.22 -11.13 -1.88
N THR A 158 -4.13 -10.51 -1.13
CA THR A 158 -4.55 -11.01 0.18
C THR A 158 -6.07 -11.13 0.28
N PRO A 159 -6.69 -12.14 -0.35
CA PRO A 159 -8.12 -12.38 -0.23
C PRO A 159 -8.51 -12.59 1.22
N SER A 160 -9.70 -12.10 1.59
CA SER A 160 -10.21 -12.08 2.96
C SER A 160 -11.60 -12.72 3.09
N ARG A 161 -12.10 -12.80 4.33
CA ARG A 161 -13.47 -13.27 4.59
C ARG A 161 -14.52 -12.38 3.92
N PHE A 162 -14.26 -11.07 3.81
CA PHE A 162 -15.16 -10.16 3.12
C PHE A 162 -15.30 -10.51 1.63
N ASP A 163 -14.23 -10.94 0.98
CA ASP A 163 -14.28 -11.41 -0.41
C ASP A 163 -15.15 -12.66 -0.54
N LYS A 164 -15.03 -13.61 0.39
CA LYS A 164 -15.89 -14.81 0.41
C LYS A 164 -17.37 -14.43 0.54
N TYR A 165 -17.68 -13.46 1.39
CA TYR A 165 -19.02 -12.93 1.54
C TYR A 165 -19.56 -12.37 0.22
N LEU A 166 -18.80 -11.50 -0.45
CA LEU A 166 -19.20 -10.92 -1.73
C LEU A 166 -19.33 -11.95 -2.87
N MET A 167 -18.67 -13.10 -2.72
CA MET A 167 -18.82 -14.22 -3.65
C MET A 167 -19.96 -15.18 -3.28
N GLY A 168 -20.76 -14.86 -2.25
CA GLY A 168 -22.00 -15.56 -1.89
C GLY A 168 -21.95 -16.40 -0.63
N ASP A 169 -20.81 -16.48 0.08
CA ASP A 169 -20.75 -17.16 1.38
C ASP A 169 -21.33 -16.28 2.49
N LYS A 170 -22.63 -16.41 2.73
CA LYS A 170 -23.36 -15.61 3.76
C LYS A 170 -22.89 -15.90 5.18
N ASN A 171 -22.17 -16.98 5.42
CA ASN A 171 -21.63 -17.34 6.72
C ASN A 171 -20.20 -16.80 6.95
N ALA A 172 -19.60 -16.18 5.94
CA ALA A 172 -18.25 -15.65 6.04
C ALA A 172 -18.13 -14.48 7.01
N LEU A 173 -19.22 -13.73 7.24
CA LEU A 173 -19.28 -12.59 8.15
C LEU A 173 -20.35 -12.79 9.24
N THR A 174 -20.10 -12.23 10.42
CA THR A 174 -21.09 -12.17 11.49
C THR A 174 -22.09 -11.04 11.26
N ALA A 175 -23.20 -11.06 12.00
CA ALA A 175 -24.19 -9.98 11.96
C ALA A 175 -23.59 -8.63 12.38
N GLU A 176 -22.72 -8.61 13.37
CA GLU A 176 -22.04 -7.41 13.85
C GLU A 176 -21.08 -6.85 12.78
N GLU A 177 -20.35 -7.71 12.10
CA GLU A 177 -19.47 -7.32 10.99
C GLU A 177 -20.28 -6.71 9.83
N LEU A 178 -21.47 -7.24 9.53
CA LEU A 178 -22.36 -6.69 8.53
C LEU A 178 -22.97 -5.35 8.93
N GLU A 179 -23.30 -5.16 10.22
CA GLU A 179 -23.70 -3.85 10.74
C GLU A 179 -22.58 -2.81 10.56
N GLY A 180 -21.34 -3.20 10.83
CA GLY A 180 -20.16 -2.36 10.60
C GLY A 180 -19.99 -1.99 9.13
N TYR A 181 -20.22 -2.94 8.22
CA TYR A 181 -20.19 -2.67 6.78
C TYR A 181 -21.31 -1.68 6.37
N GLN A 182 -22.51 -1.85 6.90
CA GLN A 182 -23.60 -0.91 6.62
C GLN A 182 -23.26 0.50 7.10
N LEU A 183 -22.70 0.64 8.31
CA LEU A 183 -22.24 1.92 8.84
C LEU A 183 -21.13 2.54 7.99
N PHE A 184 -20.19 1.74 7.51
CA PHE A 184 -19.15 2.17 6.58
C PHE A 184 -19.74 2.80 5.32
N LYS A 185 -20.78 2.20 4.75
CA LYS A 185 -21.52 2.76 3.60
C LYS A 185 -22.32 4.01 3.98
N ASP A 186 -23.09 3.97 5.06
CA ASP A 186 -23.96 5.08 5.50
C ASP A 186 -23.15 6.33 5.84
N ASN A 187 -21.95 6.15 6.40
CA ASN A 187 -21.03 7.23 6.73
C ASN A 187 -20.15 7.67 5.54
N LYS A 188 -20.49 7.24 4.31
CA LYS A 188 -19.83 7.66 3.07
C LYS A 188 -18.36 7.26 2.91
N CYS A 189 -17.85 6.36 3.73
CA CYS A 189 -16.48 5.86 3.61
C CYS A 189 -16.24 5.18 2.25
N ALA A 190 -17.24 4.42 1.77
CA ALA A 190 -17.20 3.73 0.49
C ALA A 190 -17.29 4.66 -0.74
N THR A 191 -17.41 5.97 -0.55
CA THR A 191 -17.33 6.93 -1.66
C THR A 191 -15.92 7.04 -2.22
N CYS A 192 -14.92 7.00 -1.35
CA CYS A 192 -13.50 7.07 -1.71
C CYS A 192 -12.79 5.71 -1.56
N HIS A 193 -13.08 4.99 -0.47
CA HIS A 193 -12.58 3.63 -0.24
C HIS A 193 -13.50 2.61 -0.93
N VAL A 194 -13.36 2.50 -2.25
CA VAL A 194 -14.27 1.81 -3.18
C VAL A 194 -13.53 0.77 -4.02
N GLY A 195 -14.29 -0.15 -4.62
CA GLY A 195 -13.79 -1.11 -5.60
C GLY A 195 -13.08 -2.31 -4.98
N VAL A 196 -12.34 -3.02 -5.82
CA VAL A 196 -11.64 -4.26 -5.44
C VAL A 196 -10.61 -4.03 -4.35
N ASN A 197 -9.89 -2.92 -4.41
CA ASN A 197 -8.84 -2.61 -3.43
C ASN A 197 -9.31 -1.78 -2.24
N VAL A 198 -10.61 -1.55 -2.11
CA VAL A 198 -11.18 -0.74 -1.03
C VAL A 198 -10.42 0.60 -0.88
N GLY A 199 -10.16 1.23 -2.00
CA GLY A 199 -9.32 2.41 -2.19
C GLY A 199 -8.40 2.26 -3.40
N GLY A 200 -7.40 3.14 -3.51
CA GLY A 200 -6.39 3.10 -4.57
C GLY A 200 -6.86 3.56 -5.95
N GLN A 201 -8.00 4.23 -6.07
CA GLN A 201 -8.64 4.57 -7.35
C GLN A 201 -8.95 6.06 -7.51
N SER A 202 -8.61 6.89 -6.54
CA SER A 202 -8.84 8.34 -6.61
C SER A 202 -7.79 9.12 -5.82
N TYR A 203 -7.68 10.42 -6.13
CA TYR A 203 -6.97 11.40 -5.31
C TYR A 203 -7.98 12.24 -4.56
N GLU A 204 -7.83 12.36 -3.24
CA GLU A 204 -8.73 13.10 -2.39
C GLU A 204 -7.97 14.07 -1.48
N PHE A 205 -8.56 15.23 -1.22
CA PHE A 205 -8.04 16.16 -0.23
C PHE A 205 -8.03 15.54 1.16
N MET A 206 -6.93 15.69 1.87
CA MET A 206 -6.91 15.47 3.31
C MET A 206 -7.45 16.70 4.02
N GLY A 207 -8.68 16.61 4.51
CA GLY A 207 -9.39 17.71 5.13
C GLY A 207 -10.40 18.39 4.21
N ILE A 208 -11.33 17.63 3.63
CA ILE A 208 -12.38 18.14 2.73
C ILE A 208 -13.33 19.11 3.45
N LYS A 209 -13.69 18.81 4.71
CA LYS A 209 -14.66 19.58 5.49
C LYS A 209 -14.03 20.49 6.52
N ASN A 210 -12.99 19.99 7.19
CA ASN A 210 -12.23 20.74 8.18
C ASN A 210 -10.74 20.55 7.92
N SER A 211 -9.91 21.53 8.29
CA SER A 211 -8.47 21.47 8.05
C SER A 211 -7.77 20.48 8.98
N TYR A 212 -7.32 19.37 8.43
CA TYR A 212 -6.48 18.39 9.13
C TYR A 212 -5.13 18.99 9.56
N PHE A 213 -4.52 19.82 8.71
CA PHE A 213 -3.19 20.37 8.96
C PHE A 213 -3.21 21.42 10.09
N ASP A 214 -4.30 22.20 10.21
CA ASP A 214 -4.49 23.12 11.34
C ASP A 214 -4.70 22.32 12.64
N TYR A 215 -5.48 21.27 12.61
CA TYR A 215 -5.66 20.35 13.74
C TYR A 215 -4.35 19.71 14.19
N ARG A 216 -3.56 19.20 13.26
CA ARG A 216 -2.25 18.59 13.54
C ARG A 216 -1.28 19.56 14.19
N ASN A 217 -1.32 20.83 13.80
CA ASN A 217 -0.55 21.96 14.39
C ASN A 217 0.97 21.72 14.49
N THR A 218 1.57 21.07 13.48
CA THR A 218 3.01 20.79 13.43
C THR A 218 3.75 21.51 12.31
N GLY A 219 3.08 22.41 11.60
CA GLY A 219 3.59 23.03 10.37
C GLY A 219 3.50 22.09 9.16
N LEU A 220 3.60 22.66 7.97
CA LEU A 220 3.59 21.91 6.71
C LEU A 220 4.99 21.40 6.37
N THR A 221 5.05 20.20 5.78
CA THR A 221 6.25 19.56 5.23
C THR A 221 6.10 19.35 3.73
N ASP A 222 7.18 19.01 3.06
CA ASP A 222 7.13 18.67 1.62
C ASP A 222 6.19 17.48 1.34
N GLY A 223 6.13 16.51 2.24
CA GLY A 223 5.22 15.37 2.16
C GLY A 223 3.74 15.75 2.16
N ASP A 224 3.39 16.89 2.72
CA ASP A 224 2.01 17.38 2.78
C ASP A 224 1.51 17.95 1.44
N ASN A 225 2.40 18.21 0.49
CA ASN A 225 2.02 18.72 -0.83
C ASN A 225 1.16 17.72 -1.63
N GLY A 226 1.34 16.43 -1.40
CA GLY A 226 0.59 15.38 -2.08
C GLY A 226 0.73 15.48 -3.60
N ARG A 227 -0.37 15.35 -4.32
CA ARG A 227 -0.43 15.35 -5.79
C ARG A 227 0.12 16.65 -6.42
N TYR A 228 0.11 17.76 -5.70
CA TYR A 228 0.73 19.01 -6.15
C TYR A 228 2.21 18.83 -6.49
N ALA A 229 2.94 17.98 -5.76
CA ALA A 229 4.35 17.72 -6.03
C ALA A 229 4.58 17.18 -7.46
N VAL A 230 3.59 16.51 -8.03
CA VAL A 230 3.62 15.94 -9.38
C VAL A 230 3.10 16.92 -10.42
N THR A 231 1.92 17.49 -10.19
CA THR A 231 1.18 18.27 -11.20
C THR A 231 1.50 19.74 -11.21
N LYS A 232 1.99 20.29 -10.09
CA LYS A 232 2.19 21.73 -9.85
C LYS A 232 0.91 22.57 -9.98
N LYS A 233 -0.26 21.93 -9.90
CA LYS A 233 -1.56 22.59 -9.90
C LYS A 233 -2.01 22.81 -8.46
N GLU A 234 -2.35 24.04 -8.09
CA GLU A 234 -2.83 24.37 -6.73
C GLU A 234 -4.08 23.57 -6.34
N SER A 235 -4.92 23.23 -7.31
CA SER A 235 -6.09 22.37 -7.09
C SER A 235 -5.76 20.95 -6.62
N ASP A 236 -4.50 20.52 -6.74
CA ASP A 236 -4.02 19.20 -6.33
C ASP A 236 -3.23 19.24 -5.02
N ARG A 237 -3.01 20.40 -4.44
CA ARG A 237 -2.31 20.53 -3.15
C ARG A 237 -3.09 19.83 -2.06
N HIS A 238 -2.38 19.01 -1.27
CA HIS A 238 -2.95 18.20 -0.19
C HIS A 238 -3.91 17.08 -0.65
N LYS A 239 -3.91 16.75 -1.93
CA LYS A 239 -4.56 15.56 -2.43
C LYS A 239 -3.61 14.37 -2.39
N PHE A 240 -4.11 13.24 -1.91
CA PHE A 240 -3.38 11.98 -1.83
C PHE A 240 -4.17 10.88 -2.50
N LYS A 241 -3.47 9.89 -3.03
CA LYS A 241 -4.13 8.65 -3.43
C LYS A 241 -4.87 8.09 -2.21
N THR A 242 -6.17 7.83 -2.36
CA THR A 242 -6.94 7.15 -1.32
C THR A 242 -6.31 5.78 -1.05
N PRO A 243 -5.78 5.51 0.15
CA PRO A 243 -5.10 4.24 0.41
C PRO A 243 -6.09 3.08 0.46
N THR A 244 -5.61 1.88 0.16
CA THR A 244 -6.36 0.66 0.42
C THR A 244 -6.68 0.52 1.91
N LEU A 245 -7.88 0.02 2.22
CA LEU A 245 -8.23 -0.41 3.58
C LEU A 245 -8.05 -1.92 3.79
N ARG A 246 -7.64 -2.66 2.75
CA ARG A 246 -7.27 -4.06 2.95
C ARG A 246 -6.10 -4.17 3.90
N ASN A 247 -6.23 -5.02 4.91
CA ASN A 247 -5.26 -5.21 5.98
C ASN A 247 -5.01 -3.95 6.84
N VAL A 248 -5.91 -2.98 6.83
CA VAL A 248 -5.71 -1.71 7.54
C VAL A 248 -5.45 -1.89 9.04
N MET A 249 -6.04 -2.91 9.67
CA MET A 249 -5.79 -3.24 11.08
C MET A 249 -4.33 -3.55 11.38
N LEU A 250 -3.55 -3.94 10.37
CA LEU A 250 -2.15 -4.37 10.48
C LEU A 250 -1.15 -3.30 10.05
N THR A 251 -1.61 -2.20 9.43
CA THR A 251 -0.75 -1.21 8.78
C THR A 251 -0.63 0.10 9.56
N TYR A 252 -0.72 0.03 10.88
CA TYR A 252 -0.50 1.20 11.75
C TYR A 252 0.97 1.65 11.71
N PRO A 253 1.27 2.93 12.03
CA PRO A 253 0.37 4.07 12.26
C PRO A 253 -0.21 4.62 10.94
N TYR A 254 -1.23 5.47 11.05
CA TYR A 254 -2.08 5.87 9.93
C TYR A 254 -1.84 7.28 9.44
N MET A 255 -2.42 7.60 8.27
CA MET A 255 -2.30 8.81 7.46
C MET A 255 -0.97 8.87 6.69
N HIS A 256 -0.89 9.78 5.71
CA HIS A 256 0.33 9.95 4.91
C HIS A 256 1.56 10.36 5.74
N ASP A 257 1.32 11.05 6.83
CA ASP A 257 2.33 11.54 7.76
C ASP A 257 2.50 10.65 9.01
N GLY A 258 1.67 9.62 9.16
CA GLY A 258 1.82 8.55 10.15
C GLY A 258 1.72 8.91 11.63
N PRO A 259 1.03 10.00 12.08
CA PRO A 259 0.99 10.33 13.51
C PRO A 259 -0.10 9.59 14.28
N VAL A 260 -1.01 8.90 13.60
CA VAL A 260 -2.23 8.34 14.19
C VAL A 260 -1.99 6.87 14.53
N ALA A 261 -1.92 6.55 15.82
CA ALA A 261 -1.49 5.25 16.31
C ALA A 261 -2.57 4.16 16.22
N SER A 262 -3.85 4.52 16.33
CA SER A 262 -4.95 3.55 16.38
C SER A 262 -5.92 3.70 15.20
N VAL A 263 -6.54 2.61 14.81
CA VAL A 263 -7.57 2.63 13.76
C VAL A 263 -8.82 3.39 14.22
N GLU A 264 -9.15 3.33 15.50
CA GLU A 264 -10.26 4.06 16.10
C GLU A 264 -10.07 5.57 15.93
N ASP A 265 -8.88 6.08 16.22
CA ASP A 265 -8.56 7.50 16.02
C ASP A 265 -8.53 7.87 14.53
N ALA A 266 -8.05 6.97 13.68
CA ALA A 266 -8.08 7.18 12.23
C ALA A 266 -9.53 7.30 11.71
N ILE A 267 -10.46 6.50 12.21
CA ILE A 267 -11.88 6.59 11.86
C ILE A 267 -12.46 7.93 12.32
N ARG A 268 -12.16 8.37 13.55
CA ARG A 268 -12.63 9.67 14.06
C ARG A 268 -12.09 10.84 13.24
N ILE A 269 -10.82 10.81 12.87
CA ILE A 269 -10.18 11.82 12.02
C ILE A 269 -10.83 11.85 10.64
N MET A 270 -11.05 10.70 10.00
CA MET A 270 -11.75 10.64 8.73
C MET A 270 -13.16 11.22 8.84
N HIS A 271 -13.87 10.90 9.90
CA HIS A 271 -15.23 11.38 10.12
C HIS A 271 -15.28 12.90 10.29
N GLU A 272 -14.40 13.47 11.13
CA GLU A 272 -14.34 14.90 11.40
C GLU A 272 -13.87 15.69 10.17
N PHE A 273 -12.76 15.28 9.56
CA PHE A 273 -12.10 16.08 8.53
C PHE A 273 -12.60 15.80 7.11
N GLN A 274 -13.05 14.58 6.81
CA GLN A 274 -13.55 14.20 5.48
C GLN A 274 -15.08 14.30 5.37
N ILE A 275 -15.81 13.96 6.44
CA ILE A 275 -17.30 13.97 6.47
C ILE A 275 -17.84 15.23 7.14
N GLY A 276 -17.12 15.78 8.12
CA GLY A 276 -17.51 16.98 8.85
C GLY A 276 -18.52 16.72 9.97
N LYS A 277 -18.49 15.55 10.57
CA LYS A 277 -19.37 15.13 11.68
C LYS A 277 -18.57 14.37 12.73
N GLU A 278 -19.03 14.43 13.96
CA GLU A 278 -18.57 13.53 15.00
C GLU A 278 -19.18 12.14 14.81
N ILE A 279 -18.50 11.11 15.31
CA ILE A 279 -18.95 9.73 15.34
C ILE A 279 -18.87 9.22 16.79
N ASN A 280 -19.87 8.46 17.22
CA ASN A 280 -19.88 7.92 18.57
C ASN A 280 -19.04 6.63 18.68
N ASP A 281 -18.70 6.27 19.91
CA ASP A 281 -17.82 5.12 20.16
C ASP A 281 -18.40 3.80 19.68
N VAL A 282 -19.71 3.61 19.80
CA VAL A 282 -20.40 2.37 19.36
C VAL A 282 -20.29 2.18 17.85
N GLU A 283 -20.48 3.26 17.08
CA GLU A 283 -20.33 3.22 15.63
C GLU A 283 -18.86 2.99 15.22
N VAL A 284 -17.91 3.62 15.93
CA VAL A 284 -16.48 3.37 15.71
C VAL A 284 -16.16 1.90 15.92
N GLU A 285 -16.57 1.30 17.03
CA GLU A 285 -16.32 -0.12 17.33
C GLU A 285 -16.88 -1.04 16.24
N LYS A 286 -18.09 -0.77 15.75
CA LYS A 286 -18.71 -1.56 14.68
C LYS A 286 -17.96 -1.44 13.36
N ILE A 287 -17.50 -0.25 13.01
CA ILE A 287 -16.66 -0.05 11.80
C ILE A 287 -15.33 -0.78 11.96
N VAL A 288 -14.70 -0.74 13.13
CA VAL A 288 -13.47 -1.50 13.42
C VAL A 288 -13.67 -3.00 13.21
N VAL A 289 -14.77 -3.54 13.73
CA VAL A 289 -15.14 -4.95 13.56
C VAL A 289 -15.27 -5.30 12.07
N PHE A 290 -15.92 -4.45 11.28
CA PHE A 290 -15.97 -4.62 9.83
C PHE A 290 -14.57 -4.58 9.18
N LEU A 291 -13.75 -3.59 9.52
CA LEU A 291 -12.40 -3.46 8.95
C LEU A 291 -11.54 -4.69 9.21
N GLY A 292 -11.73 -5.38 10.33
CA GLY A 292 -11.09 -6.65 10.62
C GLY A 292 -11.40 -7.75 9.59
N THR A 293 -12.55 -7.71 8.93
CA THR A 293 -12.92 -8.66 7.87
C THR A 293 -12.08 -8.49 6.59
N LEU A 294 -11.40 -7.37 6.44
CA LEU A 294 -10.51 -7.05 5.32
C LEU A 294 -9.08 -7.57 5.55
N ASN A 295 -8.78 -8.13 6.72
CA ASN A 295 -7.52 -8.83 6.96
C ASN A 295 -7.50 -10.09 6.09
N GLY A 296 -6.48 -10.19 5.25
CA GLY A 296 -6.39 -11.23 4.25
C GLY A 296 -5.36 -12.31 4.56
N GLU A 297 -5.31 -13.27 3.66
CA GLU A 297 -4.38 -14.39 3.68
C GLU A 297 -3.36 -14.24 2.56
N TYR A 298 -2.11 -14.57 2.86
CA TYR A 298 -1.05 -14.70 1.88
C TYR A 298 -0.39 -16.07 2.01
N ASN A 299 -0.28 -16.81 0.90
CA ASN A 299 0.21 -18.19 0.89
C ASN A 299 -0.49 -19.10 1.91
N GLY A 300 -1.81 -18.96 2.03
CA GLY A 300 -2.64 -19.78 2.93
C GLY A 300 -2.50 -19.45 4.42
N LYS A 301 -1.87 -18.33 4.76
CA LYS A 301 -1.71 -17.88 6.15
C LYS A 301 -2.30 -16.49 6.32
N MET A 302 -3.03 -16.31 7.42
CA MET A 302 -3.50 -15.00 7.82
C MET A 302 -2.31 -14.06 8.05
N LEU A 303 -2.40 -12.84 7.53
CA LEU A 303 -1.41 -11.78 7.80
C LEU A 303 -1.44 -11.37 9.27
N GLN A 304 -0.28 -10.94 9.77
CA GLN A 304 -0.07 -10.47 11.14
C GLN A 304 0.55 -9.08 11.17
#